data_771a27dad73d8994e0f8b4a27f72a039
#
_entry.id   771a27dad73d8994e0f8b4a27f72a039
#
_cell.length_a   1.000
_cell.length_b   1.000
_cell.length_c   1.000
_cell.angle_alpha   90.00
_cell.angle_beta   90.00
_cell.angle_gamma   90.00
#
_symmetry.space_group_name_H-M   'P 1'
#
loop_
_entity.id
_entity.type
_entity.pdbx_description
1 polymer ?
#
loop_
_entity_poly.entity_id
_entity_poly.type
_entity_poly.pdbx_seq_one_letter_code
_entity_poly.pdbx_strand_id
1 'polypeptide(L)'
;MALVDEHWSYAIRSAAAATLACKWMGPRNPKILGLVGIGTMGTNALRCLCTMYRFEEIRCTSRRPETRAAFARQWSQALGIAVVPKDSIEEVVRGADIAVGGTTSGDVVSREPWLKPGCTFISLARRELDPAGWSKMDKVVIDSWDFNMLQREFRRMVESGQFSRAQLYGEIHELVSGGKKGRERDDERILIHTTGLVSQDIALAHFLYRTALDKGLGTWLPRAGAASCAAGADRRSTK
;
A
#
# COMPACT_ATOMS: atom_id res chain seq x y z
N MET A 1 -4.52 -19.40 20.50
CA MET A 1 -4.57 -19.38 19.03
C MET A 1 -5.82 -18.60 18.63
N ALA A 2 -5.74 -17.75 17.62
CA ALA A 2 -6.87 -17.01 17.11
C ALA A 2 -6.97 -17.15 15.59
N LEU A 3 -8.20 -17.04 15.07
CA LEU A 3 -8.47 -16.88 13.65
C LEU A 3 -8.89 -15.43 13.42
N VAL A 4 -8.22 -14.74 12.51
CA VAL A 4 -8.52 -13.35 12.14
C VAL A 4 -8.81 -13.33 10.65
N ASP A 5 -9.94 -12.73 10.26
CA ASP A 5 -10.27 -12.54 8.85
C ASP A 5 -9.33 -11.48 8.26
N GLU A 6 -8.59 -11.86 7.22
CA GLU A 6 -7.64 -10.97 6.57
C GLU A 6 -8.20 -10.22 5.36
N HIS A 7 -9.39 -10.56 4.88
CA HIS A 7 -9.92 -9.98 3.64
C HIS A 7 -9.94 -8.45 3.65
N TRP A 8 -10.35 -7.87 4.77
CA TRP A 8 -10.32 -6.42 4.96
C TRP A 8 -8.92 -5.94 5.38
N SER A 9 -8.26 -6.65 6.29
CA SER A 9 -6.98 -6.23 6.87
C SER A 9 -5.85 -6.25 5.86
N TYR A 10 -5.85 -7.20 4.91
CA TYR A 10 -4.89 -7.28 3.82
C TYR A 10 -4.76 -5.95 3.04
N ALA A 11 -5.87 -5.38 2.62
CA ALA A 11 -5.84 -4.19 1.78
C ALA A 11 -5.39 -2.94 2.55
N ILE A 12 -5.82 -2.80 3.80
CA ILE A 12 -5.43 -1.63 4.61
C ILE A 12 -3.97 -1.70 5.04
N ARG A 13 -3.45 -2.89 5.43
CA ARG A 13 -2.03 -3.01 5.81
C ARG A 13 -1.10 -2.77 4.62
N SER A 14 -1.49 -3.23 3.43
CA SER A 14 -0.69 -3.04 2.21
C SER A 14 -0.60 -1.55 1.85
N ALA A 15 -1.72 -0.86 1.85
CA ALA A 15 -1.75 0.58 1.64
C ALA A 15 -0.98 1.34 2.74
N ALA A 16 -1.18 0.97 4.01
CA ALA A 16 -0.52 1.61 5.14
C ALA A 16 1.01 1.47 5.08
N ALA A 17 1.53 0.28 4.75
CA ALA A 17 2.96 0.04 4.65
C ALA A 17 3.62 0.92 3.56
N ALA A 18 2.99 1.01 2.40
CA ALA A 18 3.50 1.83 1.30
C ALA A 18 3.41 3.33 1.61
N THR A 19 2.27 3.77 2.15
CA THR A 19 2.05 5.19 2.47
C THR A 19 2.86 5.64 3.68
N LEU A 20 3.16 4.73 4.61
CA LEU A 20 4.03 5.03 5.76
C LEU A 20 5.41 5.54 5.31
N ALA A 21 5.97 4.98 4.24
CA ALA A 21 7.25 5.43 3.70
C ALA A 21 7.24 6.92 3.30
N CYS A 22 6.07 7.49 3.00
CA CYS A 22 5.92 8.93 2.73
C CYS A 22 6.29 9.82 3.93
N LYS A 23 6.33 9.31 5.16
CA LYS A 23 6.83 10.09 6.31
C LYS A 23 8.27 10.55 6.10
N TRP A 24 9.05 9.78 5.35
CA TRP A 24 10.45 10.07 5.04
C TRP A 24 10.66 10.48 3.60
N MET A 25 9.91 9.89 2.68
CA MET A 25 10.12 10.01 1.23
C MET A 25 9.12 10.95 0.54
N GLY A 26 8.04 11.33 1.22
CA GLY A 26 7.03 12.23 0.67
C GLY A 26 7.50 13.68 0.62
N PRO A 27 6.85 14.51 -0.21
CA PRO A 27 7.03 15.95 -0.18
C PRO A 27 6.60 16.52 1.18
N ARG A 28 7.20 17.63 1.60
CA ARG A 28 6.89 18.26 2.90
C ARG A 28 5.45 18.75 3.00
N ASN A 29 4.92 19.32 1.92
CA ASN A 29 3.58 19.92 1.87
C ASN A 29 2.90 19.61 0.54
N PRO A 30 2.53 18.33 0.28
CA PRO A 30 1.87 17.95 -0.97
C PRO A 30 0.47 18.57 -1.06
N LYS A 31 0.15 19.15 -2.24
CA LYS A 31 -1.13 19.77 -2.53
C LYS A 31 -2.04 18.92 -3.38
N ILE A 32 -1.45 18.16 -4.32
CA ILE A 32 -2.18 17.39 -5.31
C ILE A 32 -1.85 15.91 -5.15
N LEU A 33 -2.89 15.11 -4.89
CA LEU A 33 -2.82 13.65 -4.89
C LEU A 33 -3.42 13.08 -6.17
N GLY A 34 -2.67 12.23 -6.86
CA GLY A 34 -3.17 11.46 -8.01
C GLY A 34 -3.43 9.99 -7.66
N LEU A 35 -4.62 9.49 -7.95
CA LEU A 35 -5.03 8.10 -7.72
C LEU A 35 -5.28 7.38 -9.05
N VAL A 36 -4.38 6.53 -9.46
CA VAL A 36 -4.50 5.63 -10.61
C VAL A 36 -5.03 4.29 -10.12
N GLY A 37 -6.33 4.08 -10.34
CA GLY A 37 -7.05 2.94 -9.73
C GLY A 37 -7.63 3.29 -8.36
N ILE A 38 -8.97 3.22 -8.28
CA ILE A 38 -9.78 3.61 -7.13
C ILE A 38 -10.53 2.42 -6.52
N GLY A 39 -10.00 1.23 -6.74
CA GLY A 39 -10.46 0.02 -6.06
C GLY A 39 -10.02 -0.01 -4.58
N THR A 40 -10.08 -1.19 -3.99
CA THR A 40 -9.78 -1.38 -2.56
C THR A 40 -8.41 -0.84 -2.16
N MET A 41 -7.37 -1.07 -2.99
CA MET A 41 -6.00 -0.60 -2.68
C MET A 41 -5.89 0.92 -2.76
N GLY A 42 -6.35 1.53 -3.87
CA GLY A 42 -6.29 2.98 -4.04
C GLY A 42 -7.16 3.73 -3.01
N THR A 43 -8.31 3.18 -2.65
CA THR A 43 -9.18 3.74 -1.60
C THR A 43 -8.51 3.71 -0.22
N ASN A 44 -7.83 2.62 0.14
CA ASN A 44 -7.12 2.55 1.42
C ASN A 44 -5.86 3.44 1.41
N ALA A 45 -5.16 3.56 0.27
CA ALA A 45 -4.06 4.52 0.15
C ALA A 45 -4.53 5.97 0.34
N LEU A 46 -5.67 6.34 -0.26
CA LEU A 46 -6.31 7.64 -0.03
C LEU A 46 -6.54 7.89 1.46
N ARG A 47 -7.18 6.94 2.15
CA ARG A 47 -7.45 7.05 3.59
C ARG A 47 -6.15 7.24 4.39
N CYS A 48 -5.15 6.41 4.15
CA CYS A 48 -3.87 6.50 4.84
C CYS A 48 -3.17 7.85 4.59
N LEU A 49 -3.09 8.30 3.33
CA LEU A 49 -2.46 9.58 2.99
C LEU A 49 -3.19 10.77 3.59
N CYS A 50 -4.51 10.76 3.64
CA CYS A 50 -5.32 11.81 4.28
C CYS A 50 -5.16 11.87 5.81
N THR A 51 -4.60 10.84 6.46
CA THR A 51 -4.21 10.94 7.88
C THR A 51 -2.92 11.73 8.09
N MET A 52 -2.07 11.78 7.06
CA MET A 52 -0.74 12.42 7.14
C MET A 52 -0.70 13.81 6.49
N TYR A 53 -1.50 14.01 5.44
CA TYR A 53 -1.43 15.19 4.60
C TYR A 53 -2.79 15.88 4.45
N ARG A 54 -2.74 17.17 4.15
CA ARG A 54 -3.90 17.98 3.76
C ARG A 54 -3.74 18.37 2.29
N PHE A 55 -4.47 17.68 1.41
CA PHE A 55 -4.47 17.97 -0.01
C PHE A 55 -5.46 19.09 -0.34
N GLU A 56 -5.15 19.84 -1.39
CA GLU A 56 -6.06 20.84 -1.97
C GLU A 56 -6.89 20.23 -3.09
N GLU A 57 -6.33 19.28 -3.83
CA GLU A 57 -6.99 18.56 -4.91
C GLU A 57 -6.60 17.08 -4.89
N ILE A 58 -7.57 16.22 -5.15
CA ILE A 58 -7.36 14.79 -5.38
C ILE A 58 -7.85 14.45 -6.78
N ARG A 59 -6.99 13.93 -7.63
CA ARG A 59 -7.33 13.46 -8.97
C ARG A 59 -7.49 11.96 -8.97
N CYS A 60 -8.49 11.44 -9.66
CA CYS A 60 -8.69 10.01 -9.73
C CYS A 60 -9.09 9.54 -11.12
N THR A 61 -8.70 8.30 -11.45
CA THR A 61 -9.17 7.64 -12.66
C THR A 61 -9.43 6.16 -12.45
N SER A 62 -10.32 5.62 -13.26
CA SER A 62 -10.59 4.20 -13.42
C SER A 62 -11.10 3.94 -14.84
N ARG A 63 -11.14 2.68 -15.25
CA ARG A 63 -11.58 2.30 -16.60
C ARG A 63 -13.03 2.73 -16.91
N ARG A 64 -13.91 2.73 -15.90
CA ARG A 64 -15.33 3.06 -16.06
C ARG A 64 -15.61 4.49 -15.62
N PRO A 65 -16.12 5.36 -16.51
CA PRO A 65 -16.42 6.75 -16.22
C PRO A 65 -17.39 6.93 -15.04
N GLU A 66 -18.44 6.10 -14.97
CA GLU A 66 -19.44 6.14 -13.90
C GLU A 66 -18.83 5.80 -12.53
N THR A 67 -17.87 4.85 -12.48
CA THR A 67 -17.19 4.48 -11.25
C THR A 67 -16.32 5.63 -10.72
N ARG A 68 -15.55 6.29 -11.61
CA ARG A 68 -14.71 7.41 -11.17
C ARG A 68 -15.53 8.63 -10.79
N ALA A 69 -16.65 8.88 -11.47
CA ALA A 69 -17.56 9.96 -11.10
C ALA A 69 -18.26 9.72 -9.75
N ALA A 70 -18.70 8.48 -9.48
CA ALA A 70 -19.31 8.11 -8.20
C ALA A 70 -18.28 8.23 -7.06
N PHE A 71 -17.07 7.73 -7.27
CA PHE A 71 -15.96 7.86 -6.32
C PHE A 71 -15.66 9.32 -6.00
N ALA A 72 -15.55 10.16 -7.02
CA ALA A 72 -15.25 11.58 -6.87
C ALA A 72 -16.32 12.29 -6.02
N ARG A 73 -17.62 12.06 -6.30
CA ARG A 73 -18.71 12.63 -5.50
C ARG A 73 -18.65 12.18 -4.05
N GLN A 74 -18.53 10.88 -3.82
CA GLN A 74 -18.47 10.30 -2.47
C GLN A 74 -17.34 10.89 -1.64
N TRP A 75 -16.13 10.91 -2.22
CA TRP A 75 -14.95 11.35 -1.48
C TRP A 75 -14.82 12.86 -1.37
N SER A 76 -15.32 13.64 -2.33
CA SER A 76 -15.42 15.10 -2.18
C SER A 76 -16.31 15.47 -0.99
N GLN A 77 -17.46 14.79 -0.85
CA GLN A 77 -18.35 15.00 0.29
C GLN A 77 -17.71 14.55 1.62
N ALA A 78 -17.06 13.38 1.63
CA ALA A 78 -16.48 12.81 2.84
C ALA A 78 -15.27 13.60 3.37
N LEU A 79 -14.47 14.16 2.48
CA LEU A 79 -13.22 14.84 2.84
C LEU A 79 -13.33 16.36 2.87
N GLY A 80 -14.38 16.94 2.27
CA GLY A 80 -14.48 18.39 2.09
C GLY A 80 -13.43 18.97 1.13
N ILE A 81 -12.88 18.15 0.25
CA ILE A 81 -11.82 18.50 -0.71
C ILE A 81 -12.30 18.16 -2.12
N ALA A 82 -11.85 18.91 -3.13
CA ALA A 82 -12.15 18.60 -4.51
C ALA A 82 -11.52 17.27 -4.93
N VAL A 83 -12.34 16.26 -5.21
CA VAL A 83 -11.94 15.02 -5.85
C VAL A 83 -12.40 15.06 -7.32
N VAL A 84 -11.45 15.13 -8.23
CA VAL A 84 -11.68 15.41 -9.66
C VAL A 84 -11.45 14.16 -10.47
N PRO A 85 -12.48 13.60 -11.13
CA PRO A 85 -12.30 12.49 -12.03
C PRO A 85 -11.60 12.95 -13.30
N LYS A 86 -10.61 12.19 -13.75
CA LYS A 86 -9.86 12.44 -14.99
C LYS A 86 -10.09 11.31 -15.98
N ASP A 87 -10.00 11.62 -17.26
CA ASP A 87 -10.24 10.65 -18.34
C ASP A 87 -9.03 9.77 -18.63
N SER A 88 -7.84 10.28 -18.36
CA SER A 88 -6.59 9.57 -18.59
C SER A 88 -5.74 9.44 -17.32
N ILE A 89 -4.86 8.43 -17.30
CA ILE A 89 -3.86 8.24 -16.25
C ILE A 89 -2.86 9.40 -16.25
N GLU A 90 -2.48 9.86 -17.42
CA GLU A 90 -1.55 10.97 -17.59
C GLU A 90 -2.07 12.25 -16.91
N GLU A 91 -3.35 12.59 -17.09
CA GLU A 91 -3.96 13.75 -16.40
C GLU A 91 -4.00 13.63 -14.89
N VAL A 92 -4.08 12.41 -14.36
CA VAL A 92 -4.01 12.16 -12.93
C VAL A 92 -2.60 12.38 -12.40
N VAL A 93 -1.60 11.89 -13.13
CA VAL A 93 -0.21 11.85 -12.66
C VAL A 93 0.52 13.16 -12.90
N ARG A 94 0.28 13.83 -14.06
CA ARG A 94 0.94 15.11 -14.37
C ARG A 94 0.60 16.17 -13.34
N GLY A 95 1.65 16.74 -12.73
CA GLY A 95 1.54 17.77 -11.72
C GLY A 95 1.12 17.29 -10.33
N ALA A 96 0.90 16.00 -10.12
CA ALA A 96 0.69 15.45 -8.78
C ALA A 96 1.97 15.52 -7.94
N ASP A 97 1.83 15.86 -6.65
CA ASP A 97 2.93 15.83 -5.68
C ASP A 97 3.15 14.40 -5.18
N ILE A 98 2.06 13.68 -4.97
CA ILE A 98 2.05 12.25 -4.69
C ILE A 98 1.13 11.59 -5.72
N ALA A 99 1.60 10.55 -6.37
CA ALA A 99 0.78 9.72 -7.25
C ALA A 99 0.79 8.28 -6.77
N VAL A 100 -0.36 7.62 -6.79
CA VAL A 100 -0.53 6.24 -6.33
C VAL A 100 -1.02 5.39 -7.49
N GLY A 101 -0.28 4.34 -7.82
CA GLY A 101 -0.74 3.23 -8.64
C GLY A 101 -1.30 2.13 -7.75
N GLY A 102 -2.56 1.79 -7.96
CA GLY A 102 -3.28 0.76 -7.19
C GLY A 102 -4.25 0.00 -8.08
N THR A 103 -3.78 -0.45 -9.25
CA THR A 103 -4.60 -1.12 -10.26
C THR A 103 -4.43 -2.65 -10.22
N THR A 104 -5.36 -3.35 -10.83
CA THR A 104 -5.23 -4.78 -11.15
C THR A 104 -4.82 -5.01 -12.60
N SER A 105 -4.34 -3.97 -13.28
CA SER A 105 -3.88 -4.07 -14.66
C SER A 105 -2.60 -4.91 -14.74
N GLY A 106 -2.50 -5.76 -15.75
CA GLY A 106 -1.25 -6.44 -16.11
C GLY A 106 -0.29 -5.57 -16.92
N ASP A 107 -0.74 -4.39 -17.37
CA ASP A 107 0.02 -3.47 -18.21
C ASP A 107 0.68 -2.36 -17.38
N VAL A 108 1.68 -1.72 -18.00
CA VAL A 108 2.27 -0.49 -17.45
C VAL A 108 1.20 0.61 -17.43
N VAL A 109 0.97 1.18 -16.25
CA VAL A 109 -0.09 2.19 -16.08
C VAL A 109 0.44 3.62 -16.03
N SER A 110 1.65 3.84 -15.55
CA SER A 110 2.26 5.17 -15.47
C SER A 110 3.65 5.20 -16.11
N ARG A 111 4.04 6.36 -16.62
CA ARG A 111 5.33 6.58 -17.27
C ARG A 111 6.14 7.64 -16.52
N GLU A 112 7.44 7.42 -16.39
CA GLU A 112 8.34 8.35 -15.69
C GLU A 112 8.25 9.80 -16.22
N PRO A 113 8.17 10.10 -17.52
CA PRO A 113 8.08 11.47 -18.00
C PRO A 113 6.82 12.24 -17.58
N TRP A 114 5.82 11.56 -17.02
CA TRP A 114 4.63 12.22 -16.46
C TRP A 114 4.85 12.74 -15.04
N LEU A 115 5.89 12.25 -14.35
CA LEU A 115 6.21 12.63 -12.99
C LEU A 115 6.96 13.96 -12.98
N LYS A 116 6.40 14.96 -12.33
CA LYS A 116 7.10 16.25 -12.16
C LYS A 116 8.29 16.12 -11.20
N PRO A 117 9.26 17.03 -11.23
CA PRO A 117 10.24 17.15 -10.16
C PRO A 117 9.54 17.23 -8.79
N GLY A 118 10.09 16.57 -7.80
CA GLY A 118 9.54 16.50 -6.44
C GLY A 118 8.42 15.48 -6.23
N CYS A 119 7.93 14.81 -7.27
CA CYS A 119 6.87 13.83 -7.16
C CYS A 119 7.33 12.56 -6.42
N THR A 120 6.50 12.07 -5.51
CA THR A 120 6.61 10.70 -4.97
C THR A 120 5.58 9.81 -5.64
N PHE A 121 6.04 8.76 -6.33
CA PHE A 121 5.16 7.74 -6.91
C PHE A 121 5.11 6.51 -6.00
N ILE A 122 3.92 6.12 -5.58
CA ILE A 122 3.67 4.93 -4.77
C ILE A 122 3.09 3.84 -5.67
N SER A 123 3.79 2.72 -5.77
CA SER A 123 3.38 1.54 -6.52
C SER A 123 2.92 0.46 -5.55
N LEU A 124 1.62 0.16 -5.55
CA LEU A 124 0.98 -0.85 -4.68
C LEU A 124 0.79 -2.20 -5.38
N ALA A 125 1.13 -2.27 -6.65
CA ALA A 125 0.98 -3.47 -7.47
C ALA A 125 2.10 -3.56 -8.50
N ARG A 126 2.05 -4.64 -9.29
CA ARG A 126 3.06 -4.89 -10.33
C ARG A 126 2.88 -3.93 -11.50
N ARG A 127 4.00 -3.46 -12.08
CA ARG A 127 4.04 -2.68 -13.32
C ARG A 127 3.27 -1.34 -13.28
N GLU A 128 3.10 -0.79 -12.09
CA GLU A 128 2.43 0.51 -11.94
C GLU A 128 3.25 1.67 -12.54
N LEU A 129 4.57 1.58 -12.48
CA LEU A 129 5.49 2.48 -13.19
C LEU A 129 6.27 1.70 -14.25
N ASP A 130 6.50 2.33 -15.41
CA ASP A 130 7.33 1.79 -16.47
C ASP A 130 8.71 1.34 -15.92
N PRO A 131 9.12 0.08 -16.14
CA PRO A 131 10.43 -0.42 -15.70
C PRO A 131 11.60 0.46 -16.13
N ALA A 132 11.58 1.01 -17.35
CA ALA A 132 12.60 1.94 -17.82
C ALA A 132 12.66 3.26 -17.04
N GLY A 133 11.62 3.59 -16.31
CA GLY A 133 11.56 4.78 -15.45
C GLY A 133 12.20 4.58 -14.08
N TRP A 134 12.37 3.33 -13.62
CA TRP A 134 12.91 3.07 -12.27
C TRP A 134 14.33 3.61 -12.11
N SER A 135 15.21 3.37 -13.08
CA SER A 135 16.61 3.84 -13.07
C SER A 135 16.75 5.36 -13.21
N LYS A 136 15.65 6.05 -13.54
CA LYS A 136 15.61 7.53 -13.69
C LYS A 136 15.07 8.24 -12.46
N MET A 137 14.62 7.48 -11.46
CA MET A 137 14.21 8.05 -10.18
C MET A 137 15.43 8.40 -9.34
N ASP A 138 15.38 9.52 -8.61
CA ASP A 138 16.46 9.93 -7.72
C ASP A 138 16.63 8.95 -6.56
N LYS A 139 15.52 8.41 -6.05
CA LYS A 139 15.51 7.38 -5.02
C LYS A 139 14.43 6.34 -5.31
N VAL A 140 14.81 5.07 -5.19
CA VAL A 140 13.87 3.94 -5.24
C VAL A 140 13.90 3.25 -3.88
N VAL A 141 12.74 3.12 -3.25
CA VAL A 141 12.55 2.44 -1.97
C VAL A 141 11.57 1.29 -2.16
N ILE A 142 11.90 0.13 -1.60
CA ILE A 142 11.04 -1.06 -1.67
C ILE A 142 10.83 -1.65 -0.29
N ASP A 143 9.88 -2.57 -0.16
CA ASP A 143 9.64 -3.28 1.11
C ASP A 143 10.73 -4.31 1.44
N SER A 144 11.16 -5.13 0.48
CA SER A 144 12.27 -6.09 0.62
C SER A 144 12.82 -6.47 -0.74
N TRP A 145 14.13 -6.39 -0.93
CA TRP A 145 14.78 -6.84 -2.16
C TRP A 145 14.58 -8.32 -2.41
N ASP A 146 14.87 -9.14 -1.39
CA ASP A 146 14.81 -10.60 -1.53
C ASP A 146 13.40 -11.07 -1.85
N PHE A 147 12.39 -10.46 -1.23
CA PHE A 147 11.00 -10.79 -1.51
C PHE A 147 10.57 -10.33 -2.91
N ASN A 148 11.01 -9.14 -3.34
CA ASN A 148 10.75 -8.67 -4.70
C ASN A 148 11.42 -9.55 -5.76
N MET A 149 12.61 -10.13 -5.49
CA MET A 149 13.26 -11.08 -6.38
C MET A 149 12.48 -12.39 -6.59
N LEU A 150 11.54 -12.72 -5.71
CA LEU A 150 10.60 -13.82 -5.92
C LEU A 150 9.50 -13.46 -6.93
N GLN A 151 9.27 -12.17 -7.17
CA GLN A 151 8.28 -11.70 -8.14
C GLN A 151 8.87 -11.74 -9.55
N ARG A 152 8.18 -12.41 -10.46
CA ARG A 152 8.66 -12.69 -11.82
C ARG A 152 9.03 -11.41 -12.59
N GLU A 153 8.19 -10.38 -12.50
CA GLU A 153 8.36 -9.13 -13.23
C GLU A 153 9.56 -8.34 -12.71
N PHE A 154 9.72 -8.24 -11.39
CA PHE A 154 10.85 -7.56 -10.76
C PHE A 154 12.17 -8.29 -11.09
N ARG A 155 12.19 -9.62 -10.94
CA ARG A 155 13.36 -10.43 -11.28
C ARG A 155 13.77 -10.26 -12.72
N ARG A 156 12.83 -10.28 -13.68
CA ARG A 156 13.13 -10.04 -15.10
C ARG A 156 13.72 -8.65 -15.35
N MET A 157 13.22 -7.62 -14.68
CA MET A 157 13.76 -6.27 -14.77
C MET A 157 15.23 -6.22 -14.31
N VAL A 158 15.56 -6.93 -13.23
CA VAL A 158 16.93 -7.04 -12.72
C VAL A 158 17.81 -7.87 -13.66
N GLU A 159 17.36 -9.04 -14.10
CA GLU A 159 18.10 -9.92 -15.01
C GLU A 159 18.37 -9.26 -16.38
N SER A 160 17.47 -8.40 -16.85
CA SER A 160 17.66 -7.64 -18.10
C SER A 160 18.53 -6.39 -17.94
N GLY A 161 18.99 -6.07 -16.74
CA GLY A 161 19.82 -4.90 -16.47
C GLY A 161 19.05 -3.56 -16.45
N GLN A 162 17.72 -3.58 -16.50
CA GLN A 162 16.90 -2.36 -16.42
C GLN A 162 16.94 -1.72 -15.02
N PHE A 163 17.17 -2.51 -13.99
CA PHE A 163 17.35 -2.07 -12.62
C PHE A 163 18.30 -3.00 -11.87
N SER A 164 19.02 -2.49 -10.89
CA SER A 164 19.99 -3.26 -10.11
C SER A 164 19.96 -2.91 -8.63
N ARG A 165 20.52 -3.78 -7.79
CA ARG A 165 20.67 -3.52 -6.35
C ARG A 165 21.44 -2.24 -6.06
N ALA A 166 22.42 -1.88 -6.90
CA ALA A 166 23.22 -0.68 -6.74
C ALA A 166 22.41 0.62 -6.96
N GLN A 167 21.30 0.55 -7.70
CA GLN A 167 20.40 1.67 -7.94
C GLN A 167 19.29 1.78 -6.89
N LEU A 168 19.13 0.74 -6.05
CA LEU A 168 18.19 0.79 -4.93
C LEU A 168 18.72 1.75 -3.88
N TYR A 169 17.90 2.74 -3.50
CA TYR A 169 18.23 3.62 -2.39
C TYR A 169 18.19 2.88 -1.05
N GLY A 170 17.15 2.13 -0.81
CA GLY A 170 17.00 1.35 0.41
C GLY A 170 15.68 0.62 0.53
N GLU A 171 15.55 -0.10 1.63
CA GLU A 171 14.32 -0.79 2.02
C GLU A 171 13.56 0.02 3.09
N ILE A 172 12.24 -0.16 3.18
CA ILE A 172 11.39 0.63 4.10
C ILE A 172 11.85 0.48 5.54
N HIS A 173 12.31 -0.71 5.94
CA HIS A 173 12.79 -0.92 7.31
C HIS A 173 14.03 -0.09 7.66
N GLU A 174 14.89 0.21 6.69
CA GLU A 174 16.08 1.06 6.90
C GLU A 174 15.68 2.53 7.14
N LEU A 175 14.59 2.99 6.52
CA LEU A 175 14.02 4.32 6.81
C LEU A 175 13.42 4.36 8.22
N VAL A 176 12.65 3.33 8.57
CA VAL A 176 11.97 3.25 9.89
C VAL A 176 12.97 3.18 11.03
N SER A 177 14.08 2.45 10.85
CA SER A 177 15.15 2.32 11.84
C SER A 177 16.12 3.51 11.90
N GLY A 178 16.00 4.47 10.96
CA GLY A 178 16.92 5.60 10.84
C GLY A 178 18.25 5.27 10.17
N GLY A 179 18.38 4.09 9.58
CA GLY A 179 19.58 3.67 8.84
C GLY A 179 19.74 4.37 7.49
N LYS A 180 18.67 4.93 6.95
CA LYS A 180 18.67 5.74 5.72
C LYS A 180 18.00 7.08 5.96
N LYS A 181 18.52 8.11 5.29
CA LYS A 181 17.89 9.43 5.27
C LYS A 181 16.61 9.40 4.43
N GLY A 182 15.69 10.29 4.71
CA GLY A 182 14.52 10.52 3.87
C GLY A 182 14.83 11.33 2.61
N ARG A 183 13.82 12.06 2.14
CA ARG A 183 13.97 13.08 1.08
C ARG A 183 14.94 14.16 1.54
N GLU A 184 15.91 14.49 0.72
CA GLU A 184 16.93 15.50 1.01
C GLU A 184 16.74 16.77 0.20
N ARG A 185 16.24 16.67 -1.03
CA ARG A 185 15.92 17.81 -1.90
C ARG A 185 14.43 17.81 -2.29
N ASP A 186 13.87 18.97 -2.45
CA ASP A 186 12.45 19.12 -2.78
C ASP A 186 12.11 18.68 -4.23
N ASP A 187 13.12 18.65 -5.12
CA ASP A 187 12.98 18.23 -6.51
C ASP A 187 13.16 16.72 -6.76
N GLU A 188 13.55 15.93 -5.75
CA GLU A 188 13.75 14.48 -5.92
C GLU A 188 12.46 13.79 -6.39
N ARG A 189 12.57 13.02 -7.46
CA ARG A 189 11.53 12.07 -7.88
C ARG A 189 11.78 10.74 -7.19
N ILE A 190 10.82 10.30 -6.41
CA ILE A 190 10.99 9.13 -5.55
C ILE A 190 9.94 8.07 -5.90
N LEU A 191 10.40 6.83 -6.07
CA LEU A 191 9.55 5.66 -6.21
C LEU A 191 9.52 4.90 -4.89
N ILE A 192 8.32 4.63 -4.38
CA ILE A 192 8.06 3.69 -3.31
C ILE A 192 7.32 2.51 -3.92
N HIS A 193 7.92 1.32 -3.91
CA HIS A 193 7.28 0.12 -4.44
C HIS A 193 7.16 -0.94 -3.36
N THR A 194 5.95 -1.48 -3.19
CA THR A 194 5.68 -2.52 -2.21
C THR A 194 4.90 -3.67 -2.83
N THR A 195 5.29 -4.87 -2.47
CA THR A 195 4.58 -6.11 -2.78
C THR A 195 3.88 -6.69 -1.56
N GLY A 196 4.21 -6.16 -0.38
CA GLY A 196 3.66 -6.58 0.91
C GLY A 196 4.44 -7.74 1.53
N LEU A 197 4.58 -7.70 2.85
CA LEU A 197 5.29 -8.72 3.63
C LEU A 197 4.34 -9.34 4.66
N VAL A 198 4.42 -10.66 4.83
CA VAL A 198 3.62 -11.41 5.82
C VAL A 198 3.80 -10.88 7.25
N SER A 199 4.97 -10.32 7.57
CA SER A 199 5.21 -9.67 8.86
C SER A 199 4.23 -8.53 9.16
N GLN A 200 3.78 -7.81 8.12
CA GLN A 200 2.79 -6.74 8.23
C GLN A 200 1.39 -7.31 8.55
N ASP A 201 1.04 -8.46 7.95
CA ASP A 201 -0.22 -9.16 8.23
C ASP A 201 -0.24 -9.65 9.68
N ILE A 202 0.87 -10.25 10.15
CA ILE A 202 1.01 -10.73 11.52
C ILE A 202 0.92 -9.57 12.53
N ALA A 203 1.58 -8.45 12.25
CA ALA A 203 1.53 -7.27 13.11
C ALA A 203 0.10 -6.71 13.24
N LEU A 204 -0.61 -6.57 12.11
CA LEU A 204 -2.00 -6.11 12.13
C LEU A 204 -2.94 -7.13 12.80
N ALA A 205 -2.79 -8.42 12.49
CA ALA A 205 -3.60 -9.48 13.11
C ALA A 205 -3.39 -9.53 14.63
N HIS A 206 -2.15 -9.35 15.11
CA HIS A 206 -1.86 -9.25 16.54
C HIS A 206 -2.55 -8.03 17.17
N PHE A 207 -2.46 -6.87 16.53
CA PHE A 207 -3.14 -5.65 16.99
C PHE A 207 -4.66 -5.84 17.08
N LEU A 208 -5.26 -6.42 16.03
CA LEU A 208 -6.69 -6.71 15.99
C LEU A 208 -7.10 -7.71 17.08
N TYR A 209 -6.33 -8.77 17.28
CA TYR A 209 -6.55 -9.75 18.32
C TYR A 209 -6.55 -9.11 19.73
N ARG A 210 -5.52 -8.31 20.05
CA ARG A 210 -5.43 -7.61 21.33
C ARG A 210 -6.62 -6.65 21.53
N THR A 211 -6.93 -5.87 20.51
CA THR A 211 -8.06 -4.92 20.55
C THR A 211 -9.40 -5.64 20.71
N ALA A 212 -9.58 -6.79 20.08
CA ALA A 212 -10.80 -7.59 20.22
C ALA A 212 -10.95 -8.14 21.65
N LEU A 213 -9.88 -8.64 22.24
CA LEU A 213 -9.88 -9.08 23.66
C LEU A 213 -10.25 -7.93 24.60
N ASP A 214 -9.63 -6.77 24.45
CA ASP A 214 -9.84 -5.61 25.32
C ASP A 214 -11.30 -5.09 25.21
N LYS A 215 -11.92 -5.26 24.05
CA LYS A 215 -13.31 -4.84 23.79
C LYS A 215 -14.34 -5.94 23.98
N GLY A 216 -13.94 -7.14 24.35
CA GLY A 216 -14.85 -8.30 24.47
C GLY A 216 -15.49 -8.72 23.15
N LEU A 217 -14.79 -8.52 22.00
CA LEU A 217 -15.26 -8.87 20.67
C LEU A 217 -14.73 -10.24 20.23
N GLY A 218 -15.49 -10.89 19.35
CA GLY A 218 -15.13 -12.21 18.79
C GLY A 218 -15.95 -13.35 19.40
N THR A 219 -15.68 -14.54 18.93
CA THR A 219 -16.36 -15.77 19.37
C THR A 219 -15.34 -16.76 19.86
N TRP A 220 -15.55 -17.31 21.06
CA TRP A 220 -14.76 -18.39 21.58
C TRP A 220 -15.12 -19.70 20.88
N LEU A 221 -14.14 -20.33 20.27
CA LEU A 221 -14.33 -21.62 19.61
C LEU A 221 -13.77 -22.74 20.51
N PRO A 222 -14.47 -23.88 20.64
CA PRO A 222 -13.96 -25.02 21.38
C PRO A 222 -12.68 -25.52 20.68
N ARG A 223 -11.68 -25.87 21.49
CA ARG A 223 -10.45 -26.48 20.97
C ARG A 223 -10.78 -27.87 20.40
N ALA A 224 -10.36 -28.13 19.16
CA ALA A 224 -10.50 -29.46 18.58
C ALA A 224 -9.81 -30.50 19.50
N GLY A 225 -10.52 -31.52 19.92
CA GLY A 225 -10.04 -32.56 20.86
C GLY A 225 -10.37 -32.35 22.33
N ALA A 226 -10.91 -31.21 22.75
CA ALA A 226 -11.33 -31.02 24.16
C ALA A 226 -12.60 -31.80 24.52
N ALA A 227 -13.41 -32.21 23.52
CA ALA A 227 -14.62 -32.96 23.75
C ALA A 227 -14.38 -34.46 24.09
N SER A 228 -13.19 -35.02 23.84
CA SER A 228 -12.90 -36.41 24.12
C SER A 228 -12.39 -36.66 25.55
N CYS A 229 -11.93 -35.67 26.27
CA CYS A 229 -11.45 -35.83 27.67
C CYS A 229 -12.59 -35.79 28.70
N ALA A 230 -13.70 -35.14 28.38
CA ALA A 230 -14.83 -35.04 29.34
C ALA A 230 -15.75 -36.29 29.34
N ALA A 231 -15.76 -37.08 28.26
CA ALA A 231 -16.61 -38.26 28.16
C ALA A 231 -16.02 -39.52 28.85
N GLY A 232 -14.80 -39.46 29.39
CA GLY A 232 -14.11 -40.54 30.05
C GLY A 232 -14.21 -40.59 31.57
N ALA A 233 -14.71 -39.52 32.23
CA ALA A 233 -14.66 -39.38 33.69
C ALA A 233 -15.94 -39.86 34.43
N ASP A 234 -17.01 -40.22 33.72
CA ASP A 234 -18.31 -40.57 34.36
C ASP A 234 -18.72 -42.05 34.28
N ARG A 235 -17.74 -42.96 34.17
CA ARG A 235 -18.01 -44.41 34.23
C ARG A 235 -17.22 -45.17 35.30
N ARG A 236 -17.04 -44.60 36.49
CA ARG A 236 -16.57 -45.38 37.66
C ARG A 236 -17.17 -44.85 38.96
N SER A 237 -18.46 -45.05 39.16
CA SER A 237 -19.01 -45.19 40.51
C SER A 237 -20.41 -45.77 40.45
N THR A 238 -20.49 -47.07 40.22
CA THR A 238 -21.59 -47.93 40.71
C THR A 238 -21.11 -49.37 40.71
N LYS A 239 -20.52 -49.75 41.79
CA LYS A 239 -20.69 -51.05 42.43
C LYS A 239 -20.28 -50.97 43.90
#